data_13de8cc0653d8d16c1efa49393f9ac3d
#
_entry.id   13de8cc0653d8d16c1efa49393f9ac3d
#
_cell.length_a   1.000
_cell.length_b   1.000
_cell.length_c   1.000
_cell.angle_alpha   90.00
_cell.angle_beta   90.00
_cell.angle_gamma   90.00
#
_symmetry.space_group_name_H-M   'P 1'
#
loop_
_entity.id
_entity.type
_entity.pdbx_description
1 polymer ?
#
loop_
_entity_poly.entity_id
_entity_poly.type
_entity_poly.pdbx_seq_one_letter_code
_entity_poly.pdbx_strand_id
1 'polypeptide(L)'
;IACMPFPMVGMTITISVQHYYGNYSLAGMLTAIQAIALAISTPLLGKLTDKFGQRQVSIPTIIVWIVAAIALTTAITNRAPEWVLYCLTPFLAAIPPWGAMSRARWTKILKGDQERTNRALSLCGVLDECMWVIGNPLASTLAVISGLLAFSFTGMCVVVGALMFLTELTTEPPSQTALARAEGISRKEYREREAARAEALKAETAAEETRRRLEREGVTDQAVIDKEIAQAVADARSGKKASIWGPGLIAVCVTWFGLGAFQSATGISIIAFATESNMKQYTGFVFACFSISSLMGALVYGAKNWSIALWKRFYFCLAVVNIGISTFLFAKHLWVIMIIYLIIGVCQAPTWINGNRSEE
;
A
#
# COMPACT_ATOMS: atom_id res chain seq x y z
N ILE A 1 9.99 -1.70 -9.82
CA ILE A 1 9.85 -3.00 -10.51
C ILE A 1 9.48 -4.10 -9.49
N ALA A 2 10.20 -4.25 -8.37
CA ALA A 2 9.90 -5.26 -7.33
C ALA A 2 8.50 -5.13 -6.70
N CYS A 3 7.84 -3.98 -6.80
CA CYS A 3 6.47 -3.74 -6.31
C CYS A 3 5.38 -4.23 -7.28
N MET A 4 5.72 -4.68 -8.50
CA MET A 4 4.76 -5.16 -9.49
C MET A 4 3.80 -6.25 -9.01
N PRO A 5 4.17 -7.19 -8.11
CA PRO A 5 3.22 -8.18 -7.61
C PRO A 5 1.97 -7.60 -6.95
N PHE A 6 2.08 -6.43 -6.27
CA PHE A 6 0.95 -5.82 -5.58
C PHE A 6 -0.26 -5.57 -6.50
N PRO A 7 -0.12 -4.89 -7.64
CA PRO A 7 -1.22 -4.70 -8.58
C PRO A 7 -1.51 -5.92 -9.45
N MET A 8 -0.53 -6.81 -9.70
CA MET A 8 -0.67 -7.85 -10.72
C MET A 8 -1.30 -9.14 -10.21
N VAL A 9 -0.98 -9.59 -8.98
CA VAL A 9 -1.34 -10.92 -8.48
C VAL A 9 -2.85 -11.12 -8.41
N GLY A 10 -3.59 -10.17 -7.84
CA GLY A 10 -5.05 -10.27 -7.71
C GLY A 10 -5.76 -10.39 -9.06
N MET A 11 -5.37 -9.56 -10.04
CA MET A 11 -5.90 -9.63 -11.40
C MET A 11 -5.57 -10.94 -12.09
N THR A 12 -4.32 -11.40 -11.96
CA THR A 12 -3.88 -12.67 -12.55
C THR A 12 -4.66 -13.85 -11.99
N ILE A 13 -4.86 -13.91 -10.66
CA ILE A 13 -5.69 -14.95 -10.02
C ILE A 13 -7.10 -14.91 -10.59
N THR A 14 -7.73 -13.73 -10.58
CA THR A 14 -9.14 -13.58 -11.02
C THR A 14 -9.34 -14.08 -12.44
N ILE A 15 -8.51 -13.62 -13.38
CA ILE A 15 -8.66 -13.97 -14.80
C ILE A 15 -8.31 -15.45 -15.06
N SER A 16 -7.26 -15.96 -14.39
CA SER A 16 -6.86 -17.36 -14.57
C SER A 16 -7.89 -18.33 -14.00
N VAL A 17 -8.40 -18.07 -12.79
CA VAL A 17 -9.42 -18.92 -12.16
C VAL A 17 -10.71 -18.87 -12.97
N GLN A 18 -11.13 -17.71 -13.42
CA GLN A 18 -12.30 -17.60 -14.29
C GLN A 18 -12.11 -18.38 -15.60
N HIS A 19 -10.93 -18.35 -16.18
CA HIS A 19 -10.65 -19.07 -17.44
C HIS A 19 -10.71 -20.60 -17.28
N TYR A 20 -10.11 -21.15 -16.21
CA TYR A 20 -10.01 -22.59 -16.01
C TYR A 20 -11.20 -23.21 -15.28
N TYR A 21 -11.81 -22.49 -14.34
CA TYR A 21 -12.90 -22.98 -13.49
C TYR A 21 -14.27 -22.41 -13.86
N GLY A 22 -14.32 -21.29 -14.61
CA GLY A 22 -15.59 -20.61 -14.94
C GLY A 22 -16.31 -20.01 -13.72
N ASN A 23 -15.62 -19.87 -12.58
CA ASN A 23 -16.22 -19.54 -11.29
C ASN A 23 -15.66 -18.21 -10.73
N TYR A 24 -16.45 -17.15 -10.79
CA TYR A 24 -16.08 -15.84 -10.24
C TYR A 24 -16.12 -15.83 -8.71
N SER A 25 -16.97 -16.64 -8.07
CA SER A 25 -17.03 -16.74 -6.62
C SER A 25 -15.71 -17.30 -6.06
N LEU A 26 -15.20 -18.37 -6.69
CA LEU A 26 -13.89 -18.92 -6.34
C LEU A 26 -12.76 -17.89 -6.54
N ALA A 27 -12.77 -17.16 -7.66
CA ALA A 27 -11.78 -16.12 -7.93
C ALA A 27 -11.82 -15.01 -6.88
N GLY A 28 -13.03 -14.55 -6.51
CA GLY A 28 -13.23 -13.55 -5.48
C GLY A 28 -12.76 -14.03 -4.10
N MET A 29 -13.03 -15.30 -3.75
CA MET A 29 -12.60 -15.87 -2.47
C MET A 29 -11.07 -15.99 -2.38
N LEU A 30 -10.41 -16.43 -3.45
CA LEU A 30 -8.94 -16.50 -3.49
C LEU A 30 -8.30 -15.12 -3.36
N THR A 31 -8.81 -14.12 -4.06
CA THR A 31 -8.30 -12.74 -3.94
C THR A 31 -8.54 -12.15 -2.57
N ALA A 32 -9.66 -12.47 -1.92
CA ALA A 32 -9.93 -12.07 -0.54
C ALA A 32 -8.96 -12.73 0.44
N ILE A 33 -8.70 -14.03 0.30
CA ILE A 33 -7.71 -14.76 1.12
C ILE A 33 -6.33 -14.14 0.94
N GLN A 34 -5.93 -13.85 -0.31
CA GLN A 34 -4.64 -13.23 -0.60
C GLN A 34 -4.53 -11.82 0.03
N ALA A 35 -5.59 -11.01 -0.03
CA ALA A 35 -5.61 -9.68 0.55
C ALA A 35 -5.50 -9.73 2.10
N ILE A 36 -6.23 -10.65 2.75
CA ILE A 36 -6.15 -10.86 4.21
C ILE A 36 -4.73 -11.32 4.59
N ALA A 37 -4.20 -12.30 3.86
CA ALA A 37 -2.84 -12.79 4.10
C ALA A 37 -1.80 -11.66 3.94
N LEU A 38 -1.95 -10.79 2.94
CA LEU A 38 -1.08 -9.63 2.71
C LEU A 38 -1.18 -8.60 3.85
N ALA A 39 -2.40 -8.33 4.34
CA ALA A 39 -2.62 -7.42 5.47
C ALA A 39 -1.92 -7.91 6.75
N ILE A 40 -1.84 -9.23 6.96
CA ILE A 40 -1.15 -9.83 8.10
C ILE A 40 0.36 -9.90 7.86
N SER A 41 0.78 -10.33 6.67
CA SER A 41 2.20 -10.55 6.35
C SER A 41 3.00 -9.25 6.28
N THR A 42 2.44 -8.16 5.74
CA THR A 42 3.14 -6.89 5.56
C THR A 42 3.71 -6.32 6.86
N PRO A 43 2.94 -6.13 7.95
CA PRO A 43 3.49 -5.64 9.21
C PRO A 43 4.43 -6.65 9.88
N LEU A 44 4.18 -7.96 9.70
CA LEU A 44 5.05 -9.01 10.23
C LEU A 44 6.41 -8.99 9.54
N LEU A 45 6.43 -8.94 8.21
CA LEU A 45 7.66 -8.85 7.41
C LEU A 45 8.40 -7.53 7.67
N GLY A 46 7.69 -6.43 7.85
CA GLY A 46 8.29 -5.16 8.27
C GLY A 46 9.06 -5.30 9.59
N LYS A 47 8.44 -5.86 10.63
CA LYS A 47 9.09 -6.13 11.93
C LYS A 47 10.28 -7.08 11.81
N LEU A 48 10.19 -8.10 10.96
CA LEU A 48 11.30 -9.03 10.72
C LEU A 48 12.46 -8.33 10.00
N THR A 49 12.14 -7.48 9.04
CA THR A 49 13.12 -6.67 8.28
C THR A 49 13.87 -5.71 9.20
N ASP A 50 13.19 -5.01 10.11
CA ASP A 50 13.82 -4.14 11.10
C ASP A 50 14.71 -4.94 12.06
N LYS A 51 14.29 -6.16 12.40
CA LYS A 51 14.99 -7.04 13.34
C LYS A 51 16.26 -7.64 12.76
N PHE A 52 16.15 -8.24 11.57
CA PHE A 52 17.22 -9.06 10.98
C PHE A 52 17.96 -8.38 9.82
N GLY A 53 17.35 -7.37 9.19
CA GLY A 53 17.87 -6.69 8.02
C GLY A 53 17.07 -7.00 6.76
N GLN A 54 17.16 -6.07 5.80
CA GLN A 54 16.37 -6.14 4.57
C GLN A 54 16.71 -7.38 3.74
N ARG A 55 17.98 -7.64 3.53
CA ARG A 55 18.44 -8.76 2.70
C ARG A 55 18.09 -10.13 3.30
N GLN A 56 18.30 -10.29 4.62
CA GLN A 56 18.11 -11.58 5.29
C GLN A 56 16.64 -12.04 5.30
N VAL A 57 15.70 -11.09 5.29
CA VAL A 57 14.27 -11.38 5.26
C VAL A 57 13.76 -11.49 3.83
N SER A 58 14.24 -10.64 2.92
CA SER A 58 13.71 -10.60 1.56
C SER A 58 14.06 -11.86 0.74
N ILE A 59 15.26 -12.42 0.89
CA ILE A 59 15.65 -13.59 0.09
C ILE A 59 14.72 -14.79 0.35
N PRO A 60 14.53 -15.26 1.61
CA PRO A 60 13.66 -16.40 1.85
C PRO A 60 12.19 -16.12 1.49
N THR A 61 11.70 -14.90 1.71
CA THR A 61 10.31 -14.55 1.37
C THR A 61 10.08 -14.55 -0.15
N ILE A 62 11.03 -14.08 -0.94
CA ILE A 62 10.96 -14.14 -2.41
C ILE A 62 10.95 -15.59 -2.89
N ILE A 63 11.77 -16.46 -2.31
CA ILE A 63 11.79 -17.88 -2.65
C ILE A 63 10.42 -18.51 -2.37
N VAL A 64 9.84 -18.26 -1.18
CA VAL A 64 8.51 -18.74 -0.81
C VAL A 64 7.47 -18.23 -1.82
N TRP A 65 7.51 -16.94 -2.16
CA TRP A 65 6.59 -16.36 -3.14
C TRP A 65 6.70 -17.00 -4.51
N ILE A 66 7.93 -17.20 -5.04
CA ILE A 66 8.15 -17.82 -6.34
C ILE A 66 7.63 -19.26 -6.36
N VAL A 67 7.95 -20.06 -5.33
CA VAL A 67 7.47 -21.44 -5.22
C VAL A 67 5.94 -21.46 -5.15
N ALA A 68 5.34 -20.60 -4.37
CA ALA A 68 3.88 -20.48 -4.27
C ALA A 68 3.24 -20.05 -5.59
N ALA A 69 3.84 -19.11 -6.33
CA ALA A 69 3.35 -18.67 -7.64
C ALA A 69 3.39 -19.80 -8.67
N ILE A 70 4.49 -20.56 -8.72
CA ILE A 70 4.61 -21.73 -9.60
C ILE A 70 3.59 -22.79 -9.19
N ALA A 71 3.49 -23.14 -7.90
CA ALA A 71 2.56 -24.14 -7.40
C ALA A 71 1.10 -23.77 -7.68
N LEU A 72 0.72 -22.50 -7.41
CA LEU A 72 -0.63 -22.02 -7.65
C LEU A 72 -0.96 -22.02 -9.16
N THR A 73 -0.04 -21.55 -10.01
CA THR A 73 -0.24 -21.57 -11.46
C THR A 73 -0.43 -22.99 -11.98
N THR A 74 0.40 -23.92 -11.53
CA THR A 74 0.30 -25.34 -11.89
C THR A 74 -1.01 -25.96 -11.40
N ALA A 75 -1.42 -25.65 -10.17
CA ALA A 75 -2.68 -26.12 -9.61
C ALA A 75 -3.90 -25.58 -10.39
N ILE A 76 -3.90 -24.29 -10.75
CA ILE A 76 -4.97 -23.69 -11.57
C ILE A 76 -5.02 -24.34 -12.96
N THR A 77 -3.90 -24.50 -13.62
CA THR A 77 -3.82 -25.05 -14.98
C THR A 77 -4.28 -26.50 -15.03
N ASN A 78 -3.95 -27.31 -14.03
CA ASN A 78 -4.36 -28.70 -13.90
C ASN A 78 -5.74 -28.88 -13.25
N ARG A 79 -6.49 -27.82 -13.03
CA ARG A 79 -7.82 -27.84 -12.38
C ARG A 79 -7.81 -28.62 -11.07
N ALA A 80 -6.81 -28.36 -10.22
CA ALA A 80 -6.72 -28.98 -8.91
C ALA A 80 -7.97 -28.68 -8.04
N PRO A 81 -8.31 -29.50 -7.05
CA PRO A 81 -9.40 -29.22 -6.13
C PRO A 81 -9.27 -27.85 -5.48
N GLU A 82 -10.39 -27.14 -5.26
CA GLU A 82 -10.42 -25.76 -4.75
C GLU A 82 -9.66 -25.57 -3.43
N TRP A 83 -9.69 -26.57 -2.54
CA TRP A 83 -8.98 -26.51 -1.25
C TRP A 83 -7.47 -26.36 -1.43
N VAL A 84 -6.87 -26.92 -2.52
CA VAL A 84 -5.45 -26.74 -2.84
C VAL A 84 -5.16 -25.28 -3.14
N LEU A 85 -6.03 -24.61 -3.90
CA LEU A 85 -5.90 -23.21 -4.23
C LEU A 85 -6.00 -22.33 -2.96
N TYR A 86 -6.94 -22.66 -2.06
CA TYR A 86 -7.07 -21.95 -0.77
C TYR A 86 -5.84 -22.08 0.09
N CYS A 87 -5.18 -23.25 0.11
CA CYS A 87 -3.96 -23.48 0.87
C CYS A 87 -2.73 -22.76 0.27
N LEU A 88 -2.64 -22.66 -1.05
CA LEU A 88 -1.48 -22.08 -1.74
C LEU A 88 -1.52 -20.53 -1.78
N THR A 89 -2.72 -19.97 -1.93
CA THR A 89 -2.89 -18.53 -2.12
C THR A 89 -2.28 -17.66 -1.01
N PRO A 90 -2.37 -17.99 0.29
CA PRO A 90 -1.78 -17.18 1.35
C PRO A 90 -0.27 -16.98 1.22
N PHE A 91 0.46 -17.94 0.65
CA PHE A 91 1.90 -17.84 0.47
C PHE A 91 2.32 -16.80 -0.57
N LEU A 92 1.40 -16.39 -1.47
CA LEU A 92 1.61 -15.24 -2.35
C LEU A 92 1.67 -13.91 -1.62
N ALA A 93 1.31 -13.88 -0.34
CA ALA A 93 1.48 -12.71 0.51
C ALA A 93 2.89 -12.58 1.13
N ALA A 94 3.80 -13.54 0.87
CA ALA A 94 5.19 -13.48 1.30
C ALA A 94 6.02 -12.51 0.44
N ILE A 95 5.52 -11.28 0.26
CA ILE A 95 6.19 -10.22 -0.52
C ILE A 95 6.87 -9.26 0.46
N PRO A 96 8.19 -9.01 0.32
CA PRO A 96 8.87 -7.99 1.10
C PRO A 96 8.19 -6.62 0.95
N PRO A 97 8.14 -5.79 2.01
CA PRO A 97 7.54 -4.46 1.94
C PRO A 97 8.47 -3.45 1.24
N TRP A 98 8.68 -3.63 -0.07
CA TRP A 98 9.64 -2.88 -0.89
C TRP A 98 9.50 -1.37 -0.76
N GLY A 99 8.28 -0.84 -0.72
CA GLY A 99 8.02 0.59 -0.58
C GLY A 99 8.53 1.13 0.76
N ALA A 100 8.28 0.42 1.87
CA ALA A 100 8.77 0.81 3.19
C ALA A 100 10.31 0.70 3.27
N MET A 101 10.88 -0.38 2.72
CA MET A 101 12.32 -0.59 2.67
C MET A 101 13.04 0.49 1.85
N SER A 102 12.46 0.90 0.71
CA SER A 102 12.99 1.98 -0.13
C SER A 102 12.96 3.32 0.61
N ARG A 103 11.84 3.66 1.26
CA ARG A 103 11.72 4.87 2.07
C ARG A 103 12.76 4.91 3.21
N ALA A 104 12.96 3.79 3.90
CA ALA A 104 13.97 3.68 4.95
C ALA A 104 15.41 3.92 4.43
N ARG A 105 15.74 3.45 3.20
CA ARG A 105 17.04 3.74 2.56
C ARG A 105 17.20 5.21 2.25
N TRP A 106 16.18 5.86 1.67
CA TRP A 106 16.22 7.29 1.39
C TRP A 106 16.40 8.13 2.65
N THR A 107 15.67 7.81 3.72
CA THR A 107 15.82 8.49 5.00
C THR A 107 17.23 8.34 5.57
N LYS A 108 17.85 7.16 5.41
CA LYS A 108 19.26 6.95 5.84
C LYS A 108 20.23 7.78 5.01
N ILE A 109 20.09 7.77 3.66
CA ILE A 109 21.03 8.45 2.75
C ILE A 109 20.97 9.96 2.93
N LEU A 110 19.77 10.51 3.11
CA LEU A 110 19.51 11.95 3.18
C LEU A 110 19.40 12.46 4.63
N LYS A 111 19.96 11.70 5.59
CA LYS A 111 19.93 12.07 7.01
C LYS A 111 20.49 13.48 7.22
N GLY A 112 19.65 14.38 7.78
CA GLY A 112 19.99 15.77 8.06
C GLY A 112 19.47 16.78 7.03
N ASP A 113 18.96 16.33 5.88
CA ASP A 113 18.34 17.21 4.87
C ASP A 113 16.86 16.85 4.71
N GLN A 114 16.01 17.53 5.49
CA GLN A 114 14.57 17.27 5.51
C GLN A 114 13.90 17.59 4.15
N GLU A 115 14.36 18.62 3.46
CA GLU A 115 13.76 19.03 2.19
C GLU A 115 14.01 17.97 1.10
N ARG A 116 15.27 17.49 0.99
CA ARG A 116 15.59 16.40 0.06
C ARG A 116 14.91 15.09 0.43
N THR A 117 14.79 14.79 1.72
CA THR A 117 14.07 13.61 2.20
C THR A 117 12.60 13.66 1.77
N ASN A 118 11.92 14.79 1.97
CA ASN A 118 10.53 14.96 1.57
C ASN A 118 10.35 14.82 0.04
N ARG A 119 11.28 15.36 -0.76
CA ARG A 119 11.27 15.19 -2.21
C ARG A 119 11.46 13.73 -2.63
N ALA A 120 12.38 13.00 -1.98
CA ALA A 120 12.62 11.58 -2.26
C ALA A 120 11.40 10.70 -1.88
N LEU A 121 10.78 10.98 -0.75
CA LEU A 121 9.56 10.26 -0.33
C LEU A 121 8.39 10.54 -1.27
N SER A 122 8.25 11.78 -1.74
CA SER A 122 7.25 12.14 -2.75
C SER A 122 7.50 11.41 -4.07
N LEU A 123 8.76 11.28 -4.51
CA LEU A 123 9.12 10.50 -5.69
C LEU A 123 8.75 9.01 -5.51
N CYS A 124 8.99 8.44 -4.33
CA CYS A 124 8.57 7.06 -4.05
C CYS A 124 7.05 6.91 -4.22
N GLY A 125 6.26 7.87 -3.72
CA GLY A 125 4.80 7.85 -3.90
C GLY A 125 4.39 7.90 -5.37
N VAL A 126 5.01 8.75 -6.19
CA VAL A 126 4.75 8.81 -7.64
C VAL A 126 5.11 7.48 -8.32
N LEU A 127 6.24 6.88 -7.97
CA LEU A 127 6.65 5.58 -8.52
C LEU A 127 5.69 4.46 -8.10
N ASP A 128 5.20 4.48 -6.85
CA ASP A 128 4.19 3.52 -6.38
C ASP A 128 2.89 3.65 -7.22
N GLU A 129 2.41 4.88 -7.49
CA GLU A 129 1.25 5.10 -8.38
C GLU A 129 1.51 4.61 -9.81
N CYS A 130 2.69 4.86 -10.36
CA CYS A 130 3.06 4.36 -11.69
C CYS A 130 3.00 2.83 -11.77
N MET A 131 3.36 2.12 -10.69
CA MET A 131 3.27 0.65 -10.63
C MET A 131 1.81 0.18 -10.72
N TRP A 132 0.87 0.87 -10.07
CA TRP A 132 -0.55 0.56 -10.16
C TRP A 132 -1.12 0.87 -11.55
N VAL A 133 -0.72 2.00 -12.13
CA VAL A 133 -1.13 2.43 -13.47
C VAL A 133 -0.74 1.41 -14.55
N ILE A 134 0.48 0.86 -14.44
CA ILE A 134 1.02 -0.08 -15.44
C ILE A 134 0.63 -1.53 -15.08
N GLY A 135 0.67 -1.89 -13.81
CA GLY A 135 0.55 -3.27 -13.35
C GLY A 135 -0.80 -3.91 -13.62
N ASN A 136 -1.90 -3.21 -13.31
CA ASN A 136 -3.24 -3.75 -13.53
C ASN A 136 -3.57 -4.01 -15.01
N PRO A 137 -3.37 -3.05 -15.96
CA PRO A 137 -3.57 -3.29 -17.38
C PRO A 137 -2.67 -4.40 -17.92
N LEU A 138 -1.41 -4.39 -17.50
CA LEU A 138 -0.43 -5.39 -17.94
C LEU A 138 -0.81 -6.79 -17.45
N ALA A 139 -1.18 -6.92 -16.17
CA ALA A 139 -1.64 -8.17 -15.60
C ALA A 139 -2.87 -8.73 -16.33
N SER A 140 -3.87 -7.87 -16.56
CA SER A 140 -5.09 -8.29 -17.25
C SER A 140 -4.82 -8.71 -18.69
N THR A 141 -3.98 -7.99 -19.42
CA THR A 141 -3.61 -8.33 -20.80
C THR A 141 -2.84 -9.66 -20.85
N LEU A 142 -1.82 -9.82 -20.01
CA LEU A 142 -1.03 -11.05 -19.97
C LEU A 142 -1.86 -12.25 -19.50
N ALA A 143 -2.72 -12.08 -18.50
CA ALA A 143 -3.56 -13.15 -17.97
C ALA A 143 -4.65 -13.61 -18.94
N VAL A 144 -5.13 -12.73 -19.81
CA VAL A 144 -6.04 -13.09 -20.90
C VAL A 144 -5.35 -14.00 -21.93
N ILE A 145 -4.06 -13.76 -22.20
CA ILE A 145 -3.27 -14.60 -23.10
C ILE A 145 -2.95 -15.93 -22.39
N SER A 146 -2.37 -15.86 -21.21
CA SER A 146 -2.06 -17.01 -20.36
C SER A 146 -1.79 -16.58 -18.93
N GLY A 147 -2.43 -17.25 -17.96
CA GLY A 147 -2.13 -17.06 -16.54
C GLY A 147 -0.65 -17.35 -16.21
N LEU A 148 -0.05 -18.34 -16.89
CA LEU A 148 1.38 -18.65 -16.73
C LEU A 148 2.27 -17.48 -17.16
N LEU A 149 1.97 -16.82 -18.28
CA LEU A 149 2.71 -15.63 -18.73
C LEU A 149 2.62 -14.51 -17.73
N ALA A 150 1.44 -14.24 -17.18
CA ALA A 150 1.24 -13.18 -16.19
C ALA A 150 2.03 -13.44 -14.90
N PHE A 151 1.99 -14.66 -14.36
CA PHE A 151 2.77 -15.03 -13.18
C PHE A 151 4.27 -15.05 -13.44
N SER A 152 4.71 -15.57 -14.61
CA SER A 152 6.13 -15.59 -14.99
C SER A 152 6.69 -14.18 -15.13
N PHE A 153 5.96 -13.29 -15.78
CA PHE A 153 6.36 -11.88 -15.91
C PHE A 153 6.43 -11.19 -14.54
N THR A 154 5.44 -11.41 -13.69
CA THR A 154 5.43 -10.89 -12.32
C THR A 154 6.63 -11.40 -11.52
N GLY A 155 6.91 -12.70 -11.61
CA GLY A 155 8.07 -13.34 -10.97
C GLY A 155 9.41 -12.79 -11.49
N MET A 156 9.53 -12.56 -12.79
CA MET A 156 10.70 -11.90 -13.37
C MET A 156 10.89 -10.49 -12.80
N CYS A 157 9.82 -9.70 -12.70
CA CYS A 157 9.89 -8.35 -12.09
C CYS A 157 10.33 -8.41 -10.63
N VAL A 158 9.87 -9.39 -9.86
CA VAL A 158 10.30 -9.61 -8.46
C VAL A 158 11.79 -9.92 -8.41
N VAL A 159 12.25 -10.89 -9.19
CA VAL A 159 13.65 -11.33 -9.18
C VAL A 159 14.58 -10.20 -9.62
N VAL A 160 14.29 -9.56 -10.76
CA VAL A 160 15.12 -8.46 -11.28
C VAL A 160 15.12 -7.28 -10.31
N GLY A 161 13.94 -6.87 -9.80
CA GLY A 161 13.83 -5.77 -8.85
C GLY A 161 14.51 -6.08 -7.52
N ALA A 162 14.41 -7.33 -7.03
CA ALA A 162 15.10 -7.78 -5.84
C ALA A 162 16.62 -7.80 -6.02
N LEU A 163 17.11 -8.32 -7.14
CA LEU A 163 18.55 -8.31 -7.44
C LEU A 163 19.08 -6.89 -7.45
N MET A 164 18.44 -5.98 -8.18
CA MET A 164 18.85 -4.57 -8.21
C MET A 164 18.82 -3.92 -6.82
N PHE A 165 17.81 -4.21 -6.01
CA PHE A 165 17.65 -3.59 -4.70
C PHE A 165 18.57 -4.19 -3.64
N LEU A 166 18.76 -5.51 -3.61
CA LEU A 166 19.51 -6.21 -2.58
C LEU A 166 21.03 -6.26 -2.83
N THR A 167 21.49 -5.93 -4.04
CA THR A 167 22.94 -5.80 -4.34
C THR A 167 23.53 -4.52 -3.75
N GLU A 168 22.71 -3.46 -3.59
CA GLU A 168 23.13 -2.20 -2.98
C GLU A 168 23.18 -2.29 -1.46
N LEU A 169 24.27 -2.79 -0.91
CA LEU A 169 24.47 -2.99 0.54
C LEU A 169 24.78 -1.68 1.27
N THR A 170 25.44 -0.72 0.61
CA THR A 170 25.85 0.56 1.21
C THR A 170 24.68 1.40 1.70
N THR A 171 23.56 1.28 1.05
CA THR A 171 22.33 2.03 1.36
C THR A 171 21.45 1.33 2.39
N GLU A 172 21.67 0.04 2.68
CA GLU A 172 20.86 -0.73 3.63
C GLU A 172 20.96 -0.14 5.04
N PRO A 173 19.83 0.20 5.70
CA PRO A 173 19.85 0.60 7.10
C PRO A 173 20.28 -0.57 7.98
N PRO A 174 21.10 -0.31 9.01
CA PRO A 174 21.52 -1.37 9.91
C PRO A 174 20.32 -1.94 10.67
N SER A 175 20.25 -3.28 10.79
CA SER A 175 19.20 -3.94 11.56
C SER A 175 19.37 -3.71 13.06
N GLN A 176 18.26 -3.80 13.82
CA GLN A 176 18.32 -3.70 15.29
C GLN A 176 19.30 -4.71 15.90
N THR A 177 19.42 -5.89 15.31
CA THR A 177 20.36 -6.92 15.76
C THR A 177 21.82 -6.49 15.50
N ALA A 178 22.09 -5.84 14.37
CA ALA A 178 23.44 -5.32 14.05
C ALA A 178 23.81 -4.13 14.95
N LEU A 179 22.86 -3.23 15.23
CA LEU A 179 23.07 -2.09 16.12
C LEU A 179 23.30 -2.54 17.56
N ALA A 180 22.50 -3.45 18.08
CA ALA A 180 22.68 -4.02 19.42
C ALA A 180 24.07 -4.69 19.56
N ARG A 181 24.50 -5.43 18.54
CA ARG A 181 25.83 -6.07 18.53
C ARG A 181 26.97 -5.03 18.49
N ALA A 182 26.79 -3.94 17.72
CA ALA A 182 27.78 -2.86 17.65
C ALA A 182 27.92 -2.11 19.00
N GLU A 183 26.83 -1.98 19.77
CA GLU A 183 26.82 -1.39 21.11
C GLU A 183 27.26 -2.39 22.22
N GLY A 184 27.49 -3.65 21.89
CA GLY A 184 27.87 -4.69 22.85
C GLY A 184 26.77 -5.06 23.86
N ILE A 185 25.50 -4.76 23.53
CA ILE A 185 24.35 -4.96 24.41
C ILE A 185 23.41 -6.02 23.85
N SER A 186 22.52 -6.53 24.71
CA SER A 186 21.47 -7.44 24.26
C SER A 186 20.45 -6.68 23.39
N ARG A 187 19.82 -7.38 22.43
CA ARG A 187 18.78 -6.77 21.60
C ARG A 187 17.58 -6.29 22.43
N LYS A 188 17.28 -6.93 23.57
CA LYS A 188 16.22 -6.50 24.48
C LYS A 188 16.57 -5.13 25.06
N GLU A 189 17.77 -5.00 25.56
CA GLU A 189 18.28 -3.74 26.14
C GLU A 189 18.37 -2.62 25.10
N TYR A 190 18.80 -2.92 23.86
CA TYR A 190 18.78 -1.97 22.76
C TYR A 190 17.36 -1.42 22.50
N ARG A 191 16.36 -2.31 22.43
CA ARG A 191 14.95 -1.90 22.25
C ARG A 191 14.41 -1.07 23.40
N GLU A 192 14.79 -1.39 24.63
CA GLU A 192 14.39 -0.62 25.82
C GLU A 192 15.02 0.78 25.77
N ARG A 193 16.29 0.90 25.39
CA ARG A 193 16.96 2.19 25.19
C ARG A 193 16.34 2.99 24.04
N GLU A 194 16.03 2.34 22.92
CA GLU A 194 15.39 2.99 21.79
C GLU A 194 13.97 3.47 22.14
N ALA A 195 13.21 2.68 22.87
CA ALA A 195 11.89 3.08 23.37
C ALA A 195 12.00 4.28 24.31
N ALA A 196 12.95 4.28 25.25
CA ALA A 196 13.19 5.40 26.15
C ALA A 196 13.62 6.67 25.40
N ARG A 197 14.48 6.55 24.36
CA ARG A 197 14.85 7.67 23.48
C ARG A 197 13.64 8.22 22.72
N ALA A 198 12.79 7.32 22.19
CA ALA A 198 11.57 7.73 21.49
C ALA A 198 10.56 8.43 22.41
N GLU A 199 10.42 8.00 23.66
CA GLU A 199 9.60 8.68 24.67
C GLU A 199 10.18 10.06 25.03
N ALA A 200 11.49 10.16 25.18
CA ALA A 200 12.14 11.45 25.45
C ALA A 200 11.94 12.44 24.28
N LEU A 201 12.09 11.97 23.03
CA LEU A 201 11.88 12.78 21.84
C LEU A 201 10.41 13.24 21.71
N LYS A 202 9.45 12.37 22.01
CA LYS A 202 8.02 12.73 22.03
C LYS A 202 7.74 13.82 23.08
N ALA A 203 8.32 13.69 24.25
CA ALA A 203 8.17 14.69 25.30
C ALA A 203 8.77 16.04 24.90
N GLU A 204 9.93 16.04 24.25
CA GLU A 204 10.59 17.24 23.73
C GLU A 204 9.76 17.91 22.62
N THR A 205 9.26 17.09 21.66
CA THR A 205 8.38 17.58 20.58
C THR A 205 7.10 18.20 21.14
N ALA A 206 6.44 17.53 22.09
CA ALA A 206 5.24 18.05 22.74
C ALA A 206 5.50 19.36 23.48
N ALA A 207 6.65 19.50 24.13
CA ALA A 207 7.06 20.73 24.79
C ALA A 207 7.25 21.89 23.79
N GLU A 208 7.92 21.61 22.66
CA GLU A 208 8.20 22.60 21.63
C GLU A 208 6.92 23.05 20.89
N GLU A 209 6.03 22.12 20.55
CA GLU A 209 4.74 22.41 19.93
C GLU A 209 3.85 23.25 20.85
N THR A 210 3.78 22.90 22.14
CA THR A 210 3.02 23.65 23.14
C THR A 210 3.59 25.08 23.30
N ARG A 211 4.91 25.21 23.33
CA ARG A 211 5.58 26.52 23.39
C ARG A 211 5.22 27.39 22.18
N ARG A 212 5.33 26.85 20.97
CA ARG A 212 4.97 27.54 19.71
C ARG A 212 3.49 27.92 19.65
N ARG A 213 2.60 27.10 20.23
CA ARG A 213 1.18 27.40 20.33
C ARG A 213 0.95 28.60 21.22
N LEU A 214 1.50 28.58 22.44
CA LEU A 214 1.34 29.66 23.42
C LEU A 214 1.95 30.98 22.93
N GLU A 215 3.08 30.92 22.22
CA GLU A 215 3.67 32.10 21.57
C GLU A 215 2.73 32.73 20.53
N ARG A 216 2.03 31.90 19.73
CA ARG A 216 1.04 32.38 18.76
C ARG A 216 -0.21 32.94 19.41
N GLU A 217 -0.61 32.42 20.57
CA GLU A 217 -1.75 32.87 21.36
C GLU A 217 -1.41 34.13 22.18
N GLY A 218 -0.13 34.58 22.14
CA GLY A 218 0.32 35.79 22.82
C GLY A 218 0.40 35.65 24.34
N VAL A 219 0.50 34.45 24.87
CA VAL A 219 0.66 34.19 26.31
C VAL A 219 2.07 34.56 26.70
N THR A 220 2.18 35.57 27.61
CA THR A 220 3.48 36.08 28.11
C THR A 220 3.79 35.67 29.55
N ASP A 221 2.81 35.12 30.26
CA ASP A 221 3.01 34.63 31.63
C ASP A 221 3.82 33.32 31.64
N GLN A 222 5.07 33.43 32.11
CA GLN A 222 6.02 32.32 32.14
C GLN A 222 5.51 31.16 33.02
N ALA A 223 4.79 31.46 34.12
CA ALA A 223 4.26 30.40 34.99
C ALA A 223 3.17 29.58 34.32
N VAL A 224 2.35 30.19 33.46
CA VAL A 224 1.34 29.51 32.65
C VAL A 224 2.01 28.67 31.58
N ILE A 225 3.02 29.22 30.89
CA ILE A 225 3.79 28.53 29.86
C ILE A 225 4.45 27.28 30.44
N ASP A 226 5.17 27.40 31.55
CA ASP A 226 5.88 26.29 32.18
C ASP A 226 4.91 25.21 32.68
N LYS A 227 3.75 25.58 33.18
CA LYS A 227 2.72 24.64 33.61
C LYS A 227 2.11 23.85 32.45
N GLU A 228 1.76 24.51 31.34
CA GLU A 228 1.20 23.83 30.16
C GLU A 228 2.24 22.93 29.48
N ILE A 229 3.49 23.38 29.40
CA ILE A 229 4.59 22.53 28.88
C ILE A 229 4.80 21.32 29.80
N ALA A 230 4.85 21.50 31.11
CA ALA A 230 5.00 20.38 32.05
C ALA A 230 3.85 19.38 31.93
N GLN A 231 2.62 19.85 31.73
CA GLN A 231 1.46 19.00 31.52
C GLN A 231 1.53 18.27 30.20
N ALA A 232 1.88 18.92 29.09
CA ALA A 232 2.05 18.30 27.79
C ALA A 232 3.15 17.23 27.81
N VAL A 233 4.28 17.49 28.48
CA VAL A 233 5.36 16.51 28.68
C VAL A 233 4.90 15.34 29.55
N ALA A 234 4.16 15.61 30.63
CA ALA A 234 3.61 14.55 31.48
C ALA A 234 2.61 13.68 30.73
N ASP A 235 1.73 14.27 29.91
CA ASP A 235 0.79 13.56 29.06
C ASP A 235 1.51 12.73 27.98
N ALA A 236 2.57 13.27 27.37
CA ALA A 236 3.41 12.56 26.41
C ALA A 236 4.16 11.38 27.05
N ARG A 237 4.64 11.53 28.31
CA ARG A 237 5.32 10.46 29.08
C ARG A 237 4.36 9.49 29.74
N SER A 238 3.21 9.97 30.22
CA SER A 238 2.25 9.10 30.95
C SER A 238 1.70 7.99 30.08
N GLY A 239 2.04 8.10 28.75
CA GLY A 239 1.68 7.03 27.82
C GLY A 239 0.25 6.55 28.11
N LYS A 240 -0.70 7.45 28.37
CA LYS A 240 -2.08 7.09 28.12
C LYS A 240 -2.00 6.57 26.69
N LYS A 241 -1.84 5.24 26.59
CA LYS A 241 -1.98 4.52 25.32
C LYS A 241 -3.29 5.05 24.81
N ALA A 242 -3.23 6.11 23.99
CA ALA A 242 -4.38 6.53 23.23
C ALA A 242 -4.83 5.21 22.69
N SER A 243 -6.02 4.76 23.11
CA SER A 243 -6.50 3.43 22.75
C SER A 243 -6.30 3.39 21.26
N ILE A 244 -5.38 2.53 20.77
CA ILE A 244 -5.12 2.38 19.34
C ILE A 244 -6.46 2.16 18.62
N TRP A 245 -7.47 1.68 19.38
CA TRP A 245 -8.86 1.49 18.97
C TRP A 245 -9.77 2.70 19.30
N GLY A 246 -9.26 3.92 19.14
CA GLY A 246 -10.10 5.10 19.21
C GLY A 246 -11.15 5.12 18.07
N PRO A 247 -12.31 5.77 18.28
CA PRO A 247 -13.38 5.83 17.27
C PRO A 247 -12.88 6.38 15.92
N GLY A 248 -11.88 7.25 15.92
CA GLY A 248 -11.24 7.77 14.70
C GLY A 248 -10.53 6.68 13.90
N LEU A 249 -9.72 5.85 14.54
CA LEU A 249 -9.01 4.76 13.84
C LEU A 249 -10.00 3.71 13.33
N ILE A 250 -11.04 3.39 14.10
CA ILE A 250 -12.09 2.46 13.65
C ILE A 250 -12.78 3.03 12.40
N ALA A 251 -13.12 4.31 12.38
CA ALA A 251 -13.72 4.96 11.21
C ALA A 251 -12.79 4.90 9.99
N VAL A 252 -11.50 5.16 10.15
CA VAL A 252 -10.50 5.04 9.08
C VAL A 252 -10.42 3.60 8.57
N CYS A 253 -10.30 2.62 9.46
CA CYS A 253 -10.26 1.20 9.08
C CYS A 253 -11.51 0.75 8.32
N VAL A 254 -12.70 1.15 8.78
CA VAL A 254 -13.98 0.84 8.11
C VAL A 254 -14.04 1.49 6.72
N THR A 255 -13.60 2.74 6.59
CA THR A 255 -13.56 3.45 5.31
C THR A 255 -12.62 2.76 4.33
N TRP A 256 -11.40 2.42 4.74
CA TRP A 256 -10.42 1.72 3.91
C TRP A 256 -10.87 0.31 3.53
N PHE A 257 -11.49 -0.41 4.47
CA PHE A 257 -12.08 -1.73 4.18
C PHE A 257 -13.19 -1.61 3.13
N GLY A 258 -14.10 -0.64 3.29
CA GLY A 258 -15.17 -0.38 2.35
C GLY A 258 -14.67 -0.03 0.96
N LEU A 259 -13.67 0.86 0.86
CA LEU A 259 -13.02 1.23 -0.40
C LEU A 259 -12.36 0.02 -1.08
N GLY A 260 -11.63 -0.79 -0.33
CA GLY A 260 -10.97 -1.98 -0.87
C GLY A 260 -11.97 -3.01 -1.39
N ALA A 261 -13.03 -3.29 -0.62
CA ALA A 261 -14.10 -4.21 -1.02
C ALA A 261 -14.81 -3.71 -2.29
N PHE A 262 -15.11 -2.43 -2.34
CA PHE A 262 -15.76 -1.80 -3.49
C PHE A 262 -14.89 -1.87 -4.76
N GLN A 263 -13.61 -1.58 -4.66
CA GLN A 263 -12.66 -1.66 -5.78
C GLN A 263 -12.52 -3.10 -6.31
N SER A 264 -12.42 -4.08 -5.40
CA SER A 264 -12.32 -5.49 -5.79
C SER A 264 -13.58 -5.98 -6.48
N ALA A 265 -14.76 -5.65 -5.93
CA ALA A 265 -16.04 -6.01 -6.52
C ALA A 265 -16.21 -5.41 -7.93
N THR A 266 -15.84 -4.13 -8.09
CA THR A 266 -15.88 -3.44 -9.39
C THR A 266 -14.95 -4.11 -10.41
N GLY A 267 -13.73 -4.46 -10.00
CA GLY A 267 -12.78 -5.15 -10.88
C GLY A 267 -13.31 -6.49 -11.41
N ILE A 268 -13.87 -7.31 -10.51
CA ILE A 268 -14.47 -8.60 -10.87
C ILE A 268 -15.68 -8.41 -11.80
N SER A 269 -16.55 -7.43 -11.50
CA SER A 269 -17.74 -7.15 -12.32
C SER A 269 -17.37 -6.73 -13.74
N ILE A 270 -16.32 -5.93 -13.93
CA ILE A 270 -15.84 -5.55 -15.26
C ILE A 270 -15.30 -6.73 -16.04
N ILE A 271 -14.54 -7.61 -15.39
CA ILE A 271 -14.04 -8.83 -16.02
C ILE A 271 -15.19 -9.74 -16.44
N ALA A 272 -16.20 -9.91 -15.58
CA ALA A 272 -17.40 -10.68 -15.86
C ALA A 272 -18.16 -10.09 -17.07
N PHE A 273 -18.45 -8.79 -17.03
CA PHE A 273 -19.14 -8.09 -18.13
C PHE A 273 -18.40 -8.19 -19.46
N ALA A 274 -17.06 -8.00 -19.46
CA ALA A 274 -16.26 -8.12 -20.65
C ALA A 274 -16.23 -9.55 -21.21
N THR A 275 -16.29 -10.55 -20.32
CA THR A 275 -16.34 -11.97 -20.73
C THR A 275 -17.70 -12.32 -21.33
N GLU A 276 -18.80 -11.93 -20.70
CA GLU A 276 -20.17 -12.16 -21.18
C GLU A 276 -20.44 -11.44 -22.51
N SER A 277 -19.83 -10.28 -22.71
CA SER A 277 -19.92 -9.50 -23.94
C SER A 277 -18.98 -10.01 -25.07
N ASN A 278 -18.26 -11.10 -24.89
CA ASN A 278 -17.20 -11.61 -25.79
C ASN A 278 -16.11 -10.57 -26.10
N MET A 279 -15.85 -9.65 -25.18
CA MET A 279 -14.87 -8.56 -25.31
C MET A 279 -13.72 -8.68 -24.30
N LYS A 280 -13.42 -9.89 -23.83
CA LYS A 280 -12.43 -10.16 -22.78
C LYS A 280 -11.04 -9.59 -23.09
N GLN A 281 -10.63 -9.59 -24.37
CA GLN A 281 -9.35 -9.02 -24.83
C GLN A 281 -9.22 -7.52 -24.57
N TYR A 282 -10.32 -6.79 -24.40
CA TYR A 282 -10.33 -5.35 -24.15
C TYR A 282 -10.30 -4.99 -22.64
N THR A 283 -10.34 -5.98 -21.76
CA THR A 283 -10.31 -5.76 -20.30
C THR A 283 -9.10 -4.92 -19.86
N GLY A 284 -7.92 -5.18 -20.45
CA GLY A 284 -6.70 -4.42 -20.19
C GLY A 284 -6.83 -2.93 -20.54
N PHE A 285 -7.52 -2.62 -21.65
CA PHE A 285 -7.76 -1.24 -22.06
C PHE A 285 -8.70 -0.52 -21.11
N VAL A 286 -9.71 -1.20 -20.56
CA VAL A 286 -10.63 -0.62 -19.55
C VAL A 286 -9.84 -0.17 -18.33
N PHE A 287 -8.98 -1.05 -17.79
CA PHE A 287 -8.14 -0.72 -16.65
C PHE A 287 -7.07 0.32 -16.99
N ALA A 288 -6.54 0.32 -18.22
CA ALA A 288 -5.60 1.35 -18.67
C ALA A 288 -6.25 2.75 -18.71
N CYS A 289 -7.49 2.87 -19.21
CA CYS A 289 -8.23 4.13 -19.20
C CYS A 289 -8.37 4.69 -17.78
N PHE A 290 -8.77 3.85 -16.82
CA PHE A 290 -8.88 4.23 -15.41
C PHE A 290 -7.54 4.66 -14.83
N SER A 291 -6.49 3.88 -15.08
CA SER A 291 -5.16 4.13 -14.54
C SER A 291 -4.54 5.41 -15.10
N ILE A 292 -4.66 5.65 -16.40
CA ILE A 292 -4.16 6.89 -17.04
C ILE A 292 -4.91 8.10 -16.48
N SER A 293 -6.21 8.00 -16.36
CA SER A 293 -7.04 9.07 -15.81
C SER A 293 -6.70 9.35 -14.33
N SER A 294 -6.45 8.31 -13.53
CA SER A 294 -6.00 8.44 -12.15
C SER A 294 -4.64 9.14 -12.05
N LEU A 295 -3.69 8.78 -12.91
CA LEU A 295 -2.37 9.43 -12.97
C LEU A 295 -2.51 10.93 -13.34
N MET A 296 -3.33 11.25 -14.32
CA MET A 296 -3.61 12.65 -14.68
C MET A 296 -4.22 13.39 -13.48
N GLY A 297 -5.15 12.76 -12.77
CA GLY A 297 -5.75 13.30 -11.54
C GLY A 297 -4.70 13.57 -10.46
N ALA A 298 -3.77 12.65 -10.23
CA ALA A 298 -2.67 12.81 -9.27
C ALA A 298 -1.77 13.99 -9.64
N LEU A 299 -1.39 14.14 -10.92
CA LEU A 299 -0.54 15.21 -11.39
C LEU A 299 -1.21 16.60 -11.24
N VAL A 300 -2.46 16.71 -11.67
CA VAL A 300 -3.24 17.96 -11.55
C VAL A 300 -3.47 18.31 -10.07
N TYR A 301 -3.77 17.30 -9.25
CA TYR A 301 -4.00 17.48 -7.82
C TYR A 301 -2.73 17.92 -7.09
N GLY A 302 -1.59 17.31 -7.40
CA GLY A 302 -0.29 17.64 -6.82
C GLY A 302 0.27 19.00 -7.25
N ALA A 303 -0.05 19.46 -8.46
CA ALA A 303 0.42 20.74 -8.98
C ALA A 303 -0.32 21.97 -8.40
N LYS A 304 -1.47 21.77 -7.77
CA LYS A 304 -2.32 22.85 -7.28
C LYS A 304 -2.24 23.02 -5.77
N ASN A 305 -2.02 24.25 -5.31
CA ASN A 305 -2.18 24.61 -3.90
C ASN A 305 -3.67 24.77 -3.56
N TRP A 306 -4.18 23.90 -2.71
CA TRP A 306 -5.59 23.83 -2.37
C TRP A 306 -5.90 24.61 -1.10
N SER A 307 -6.81 25.56 -1.15
CA SER A 307 -7.34 26.30 0.01
C SER A 307 -8.48 25.59 0.73
N ILE A 308 -9.07 24.57 0.10
CA ILE A 308 -10.21 23.82 0.63
C ILE A 308 -9.72 22.78 1.64
N ALA A 309 -10.43 22.63 2.78
CA ALA A 309 -10.10 21.66 3.82
C ALA A 309 -9.98 20.22 3.28
N LEU A 310 -8.99 19.46 3.79
CA LEU A 310 -8.63 18.12 3.33
C LEU A 310 -9.83 17.17 3.29
N TRP A 311 -10.61 17.12 4.38
CA TRP A 311 -11.76 16.24 4.50
C TRP A 311 -12.86 16.51 3.47
N LYS A 312 -13.13 17.78 3.11
CA LYS A 312 -14.11 18.15 2.07
C LYS A 312 -13.69 17.62 0.71
N ARG A 313 -12.41 17.73 0.39
CA ARG A 313 -11.85 17.21 -0.87
C ARG A 313 -11.91 15.69 -0.93
N PHE A 314 -11.59 15.03 0.19
CA PHE A 314 -11.66 13.58 0.31
C PHE A 314 -13.08 13.06 0.02
N TYR A 315 -14.08 13.57 0.75
CA TYR A 315 -15.47 13.15 0.57
C TYR A 315 -16.04 13.51 -0.80
N PHE A 316 -15.65 14.64 -1.37
CA PHE A 316 -16.07 15.01 -2.72
C PHE A 316 -15.52 14.02 -3.77
N CYS A 317 -14.23 13.75 -3.77
CA CYS A 317 -13.63 12.80 -4.70
C CYS A 317 -14.20 11.38 -4.50
N LEU A 318 -14.38 10.96 -3.25
CA LEU A 318 -14.98 9.69 -2.89
C LEU A 318 -16.42 9.57 -3.43
N ALA A 319 -17.23 10.61 -3.28
CA ALA A 319 -18.60 10.64 -3.82
C ALA A 319 -18.63 10.55 -5.35
N VAL A 320 -17.76 11.30 -6.04
CA VAL A 320 -17.66 11.25 -7.51
C VAL A 320 -17.29 9.85 -7.99
N VAL A 321 -16.32 9.20 -7.37
CA VAL A 321 -15.91 7.83 -7.73
C VAL A 321 -17.05 6.83 -7.49
N ASN A 322 -17.70 6.88 -6.32
CA ASN A 322 -18.78 5.94 -5.98
C ASN A 322 -20.01 6.13 -6.87
N ILE A 323 -20.46 7.37 -7.09
CA ILE A 323 -21.58 7.67 -7.99
C ILE A 323 -21.26 7.22 -9.41
N GLY A 324 -20.06 7.54 -9.89
CA GLY A 324 -19.63 7.16 -11.23
C GLY A 324 -19.61 5.65 -11.45
N ILE A 325 -19.07 4.87 -10.50
CA ILE A 325 -19.10 3.41 -10.61
C ILE A 325 -20.53 2.86 -10.52
N SER A 326 -21.40 3.47 -9.72
CA SER A 326 -22.82 3.08 -9.68
C SER A 326 -23.51 3.22 -11.04
N THR A 327 -23.05 4.11 -11.91
CA THR A 327 -23.59 4.24 -13.28
C THR A 327 -23.24 3.05 -14.19
N PHE A 328 -22.31 2.16 -13.79
CA PHE A 328 -22.05 0.92 -14.53
C PHE A 328 -23.25 0.00 -14.61
N LEU A 329 -24.17 0.07 -13.65
CA LEU A 329 -25.44 -0.69 -13.69
C LEU A 329 -26.26 -0.39 -14.94
N PHE A 330 -26.10 0.77 -15.54
CA PHE A 330 -26.80 1.20 -16.75
C PHE A 330 -25.97 1.01 -18.03
N ALA A 331 -24.70 0.55 -17.89
CA ALA A 331 -23.83 0.36 -19.03
C ALA A 331 -24.22 -0.91 -19.80
N LYS A 332 -24.60 -0.75 -21.06
CA LYS A 332 -24.90 -1.86 -21.98
C LYS A 332 -23.70 -2.29 -22.82
N HIS A 333 -22.67 -1.47 -22.88
CA HIS A 333 -21.48 -1.67 -23.70
C HIS A 333 -20.20 -1.38 -22.93
N LEU A 334 -19.16 -2.16 -23.16
CA LEU A 334 -17.85 -2.01 -22.51
C LEU A 334 -17.25 -0.60 -22.73
N TRP A 335 -17.48 0.00 -23.90
CA TRP A 335 -17.00 1.35 -24.21
C TRP A 335 -17.59 2.43 -23.28
N VAL A 336 -18.82 2.25 -22.82
CA VAL A 336 -19.45 3.15 -21.86
C VAL A 336 -18.71 3.09 -20.52
N ILE A 337 -18.35 1.91 -20.06
CA ILE A 337 -17.54 1.72 -18.84
C ILE A 337 -16.17 2.41 -18.99
N MET A 338 -15.51 2.29 -20.14
CA MET A 338 -14.23 2.96 -20.41
C MET A 338 -14.35 4.49 -20.30
N ILE A 339 -15.41 5.08 -20.87
CA ILE A 339 -15.66 6.53 -20.81
C ILE A 339 -15.92 6.96 -19.36
N ILE A 340 -16.74 6.23 -18.63
CA ILE A 340 -17.02 6.51 -17.22
C ILE A 340 -15.71 6.43 -16.42
N TYR A 341 -14.89 5.42 -16.64
CA TYR A 341 -13.59 5.26 -15.99
C TYR A 341 -12.62 6.41 -16.30
N LEU A 342 -12.61 6.91 -17.52
CA LEU A 342 -11.83 8.10 -17.86
C LEU A 342 -12.26 9.34 -17.08
N ILE A 343 -13.55 9.49 -16.81
CA ILE A 343 -14.09 10.62 -16.07
C ILE A 343 -13.82 10.52 -14.58
N ILE A 344 -14.14 9.37 -13.96
CA ILE A 344 -14.05 9.19 -12.50
C ILE A 344 -12.63 8.93 -12.03
N GLY A 345 -11.78 8.35 -12.88
CA GLY A 345 -10.39 8.03 -12.55
C GLY A 345 -9.60 9.27 -12.10
N VAL A 346 -9.92 10.46 -12.63
CA VAL A 346 -9.28 11.72 -12.19
C VAL A 346 -9.45 11.98 -10.69
N CYS A 347 -10.52 11.49 -10.06
CA CYS A 347 -10.78 11.63 -8.62
C CYS A 347 -10.19 10.48 -7.80
N GLN A 348 -9.72 9.40 -8.42
CA GLN A 348 -9.22 8.21 -7.72
C GLN A 348 -7.94 8.48 -6.93
N ALA A 349 -6.88 8.95 -7.58
CA ALA A 349 -5.61 9.25 -6.89
C ALA A 349 -5.75 10.34 -5.83
N PRO A 350 -6.47 11.46 -6.05
CA PRO A 350 -6.78 12.42 -4.99
C PRO A 350 -7.49 11.79 -3.78
N THR A 351 -8.37 10.81 -3.97
CA THR A 351 -9.02 10.09 -2.87
C THR A 351 -7.98 9.37 -2.01
N TRP A 352 -7.05 8.64 -2.63
CA TRP A 352 -5.98 7.94 -1.91
C TRP A 352 -5.00 8.90 -1.21
N ILE A 353 -4.59 9.97 -1.91
CA ILE A 353 -3.68 10.98 -1.36
C ILE A 353 -4.27 11.67 -0.13
N ASN A 354 -5.55 12.04 -0.21
CA ASN A 354 -6.22 12.71 0.91
C ASN A 354 -6.50 11.75 2.08
N GLY A 355 -6.85 10.49 1.79
CA GLY A 355 -7.05 9.47 2.80
C GLY A 355 -5.79 9.20 3.61
N ASN A 356 -4.64 9.04 2.96
CA ASN A 356 -3.36 8.82 3.64
C ASN A 356 -2.89 10.02 4.47
N ARG A 357 -3.23 11.26 4.08
CA ARG A 357 -2.90 12.47 4.85
C ARG A 357 -3.84 12.74 6.01
N SER A 358 -4.99 12.09 6.08
CA SER A 358 -5.92 12.24 7.21
C SER A 358 -5.46 11.46 8.45
N GLU A 359 -4.38 10.69 8.35
CA GLU A 359 -3.77 9.93 9.44
C GLU A 359 -2.67 10.73 10.16
N GLU A 360 -2.22 11.87 9.60
CA GLU A 360 -1.31 12.84 10.24
C GLU A 360 -2.10 13.91 11.03
#